data_963f3a227ec6a6eea3d90d8f6c460691
#
_entry.id   963f3a227ec6a6eea3d90d8f6c460691
#
_cell.length_a   1.000
_cell.length_b   1.000
_cell.length_c   1.000
_cell.angle_alpha   90.00
_cell.angle_beta   90.00
_cell.angle_gamma   90.00
#
_symmetry.space_group_name_H-M   'P 1'
#
loop_
_entity.id
_entity.type
_entity.pdbx_description
1 polymer ?
#
loop_
_entity_poly.entity_id
_entity_poly.type
_entity_poly.pdbx_seq_one_letter_code
_entity_poly.pdbx_strand_id
1 'polypeptide(L)'
;MSSSSDIFAVNSAAAINASSIVQDYRVKPTIDYRTVSGINGPLVILDNVKSPKFSEIVTLTLPDGSKRAGQVLEVQGKRAIVQVFEGTPGIDTKLTHVEFTGDTLKMPVSEDMLGRIFNGSGKPIDNGPKVFAEDYLDINGMPINPYSRIYPEEMIQTGISAIDTMNSIARGQKIPIFSAAGLPHNEIAAQIVRQAGLVKPQVTKDVHDTHEENFAVVFAAMGVNMETARFFKQDFEENGSLERVTLFLNLANDPTIERIITPRLALTTAEYYAYQLEKHVLVILTDMSSYADALREVSAAREEVPGRRGYPGYMYTDLSTIYERAGRVEGRNGSITQIPILTMPNDDITHPIPDLTGYITEGQIYVDRQLHNRQIYPPINVLPSLSRLMKSAIGEGLTRRDHGDVSNQLYAKYAIGRDAAAMKAVVGEEALSPEDKLSLEFLEKFERSFIAQGAYENRTIYDSLDLAWSLLRIFPKEMLNRIPQKVIQEFYARREVAHGTPELDDVESDDEE
;
A
#
# COMPACT_ATOMS: atom_id res chain seq x y z
N MET A 1 43.38 25.25 -15.74
CA MET A 1 42.97 23.86 -15.49
C MET A 1 42.99 23.65 -14.00
N SER A 2 41.87 23.83 -13.33
CA SER A 2 41.74 23.46 -11.92
C SER A 2 41.80 21.95 -11.83
N SER A 3 42.66 21.44 -10.96
CA SER A 3 42.89 20.00 -10.80
C SER A 3 41.59 19.33 -10.29
N SER A 4 41.36 18.08 -10.69
CA SER A 4 40.21 17.30 -10.20
C SER A 4 40.12 17.21 -8.65
N SER A 5 41.27 17.36 -7.97
CA SER A 5 41.39 17.43 -6.52
C SER A 5 40.68 18.65 -5.90
N ASP A 6 40.65 19.78 -6.60
CA ASP A 6 40.01 21.00 -6.08
C ASP A 6 38.48 20.91 -6.15
N ILE A 7 37.96 20.20 -7.15
CA ILE A 7 36.50 19.95 -7.28
C ILE A 7 35.99 19.04 -6.17
N PHE A 8 36.74 17.99 -5.83
CA PHE A 8 36.38 17.10 -4.72
C PHE A 8 36.45 17.81 -3.36
N ALA A 9 37.44 18.68 -3.16
CA ALA A 9 37.58 19.47 -1.93
C ALA A 9 36.42 20.48 -1.76
N VAL A 10 36.01 21.13 -2.84
CA VAL A 10 34.87 22.06 -2.82
C VAL A 10 33.56 21.32 -2.56
N ASN A 11 33.33 20.17 -3.17
CA ASN A 11 32.13 19.37 -2.93
C ASN A 11 32.09 18.81 -1.49
N SER A 12 33.22 18.43 -0.92
CA SER A 12 33.29 18.00 0.48
C SER A 12 33.01 19.17 1.45
N ALA A 13 33.54 20.36 1.18
CA ALA A 13 33.29 21.54 1.97
C ALA A 13 31.81 21.99 1.90
N ALA A 14 31.20 21.94 0.71
CA ALA A 14 29.79 22.22 0.54
C ALA A 14 28.91 21.21 1.30
N ALA A 15 29.26 19.93 1.25
CA ALA A 15 28.56 18.88 1.99
C ALA A 15 28.70 19.07 3.52
N ILE A 16 29.88 19.45 4.00
CA ILE A 16 30.12 19.76 5.43
C ILE A 16 29.30 20.99 5.85
N ASN A 17 29.28 22.04 5.04
CA ASN A 17 28.50 23.24 5.34
C ASN A 17 26.99 22.94 5.35
N ALA A 18 26.49 22.17 4.37
CA ALA A 18 25.09 21.76 4.34
C ALA A 18 24.72 20.89 5.56
N SER A 19 25.57 19.96 5.95
CA SER A 19 25.35 19.15 7.14
C SER A 19 25.40 19.97 8.43
N SER A 20 26.22 21.03 8.48
CA SER A 20 26.32 21.92 9.62
C SER A 20 25.05 22.76 9.83
N ILE A 21 24.37 23.15 8.77
CA ILE A 21 23.10 23.91 8.85
C ILE A 21 21.97 23.06 9.46
N VAL A 22 21.98 21.76 9.21
CA VAL A 22 20.93 20.82 9.65
C VAL A 22 21.26 20.19 11.02
N GLN A 23 22.48 20.40 11.51
CA GLN A 23 22.92 19.79 12.76
C GLN A 23 22.30 20.50 13.97
N ASP A 24 21.68 19.72 14.88
CA ASP A 24 21.28 20.23 16.19
C ASP A 24 22.53 20.45 17.06
N TYR A 25 22.87 21.70 17.28
CA TYR A 25 24.02 22.12 18.11
C TYR A 25 23.74 22.07 19.62
N ARG A 26 22.60 21.58 20.05
CA ARG A 26 22.33 21.35 21.47
C ARG A 26 23.17 20.20 21.96
N VAL A 27 24.17 20.52 22.75
CA VAL A 27 25.03 19.52 23.38
C VAL A 27 24.24 18.82 24.49
N LYS A 28 23.86 17.57 24.24
CA LYS A 28 23.35 16.66 25.27
C LYS A 28 24.53 15.82 25.77
N PRO A 29 24.86 15.88 27.08
CA PRO A 29 25.94 15.06 27.62
C PRO A 29 25.53 13.58 27.49
N THR A 30 26.33 12.79 26.79
CA THR A 30 26.17 11.34 26.62
C THR A 30 27.29 10.58 27.32
N ILE A 31 27.02 9.35 27.73
CA ILE A 31 28.04 8.44 28.27
C ILE A 31 28.48 7.53 27.12
N ASP A 32 29.79 7.49 26.91
CA ASP A 32 30.43 6.56 25.97
C ASP A 32 30.70 5.22 26.66
N TYR A 33 30.14 4.16 26.13
CA TYR A 33 30.33 2.79 26.63
C TYR A 33 31.24 1.99 25.73
N ARG A 34 32.18 1.27 26.32
CA ARG A 34 33.04 0.26 25.66
C ARG A 34 32.79 -1.12 26.23
N THR A 35 31.53 -1.43 26.48
CA THR A 35 31.11 -2.62 27.20
C THR A 35 30.35 -3.61 26.33
N VAL A 36 30.71 -3.70 25.05
CA VAL A 36 30.22 -4.74 24.16
C VAL A 36 30.73 -6.09 24.66
N SER A 37 29.83 -6.95 25.11
CA SER A 37 30.15 -8.27 25.65
C SER A 37 29.98 -9.40 24.64
N GLY A 38 29.14 -9.21 23.64
CA GLY A 38 28.89 -10.23 22.63
C GLY A 38 28.16 -9.69 21.39
N ILE A 39 28.25 -10.44 20.30
CA ILE A 39 27.57 -10.17 19.05
C ILE A 39 26.88 -11.46 18.63
N ASN A 40 25.60 -11.41 18.34
CA ASN A 40 24.81 -12.55 17.88
C ASN A 40 23.95 -12.15 16.68
N GLY A 41 24.40 -12.51 15.49
CA GLY A 41 23.75 -12.07 14.23
C GLY A 41 23.62 -10.56 14.17
N PRO A 42 22.42 -9.98 14.04
CA PRO A 42 22.21 -8.55 13.99
C PRO A 42 22.24 -7.86 15.38
N LEU A 43 22.41 -8.62 16.44
CA LEU A 43 22.32 -8.15 17.82
C LEU A 43 23.69 -7.92 18.44
N VAL A 44 23.81 -6.82 19.20
CA VAL A 44 24.97 -6.47 20.02
C VAL A 44 24.53 -6.43 21.48
N ILE A 45 25.25 -7.14 22.32
CA ILE A 45 24.98 -7.23 23.76
C ILE A 45 25.92 -6.28 24.50
N LEU A 46 25.36 -5.38 25.28
CA LEU A 46 26.07 -4.42 26.10
C LEU A 46 25.88 -4.74 27.58
N ASP A 47 26.94 -4.82 28.33
CA ASP A 47 26.91 -4.97 29.78
C ASP A 47 27.25 -3.66 30.50
N ASN A 48 26.85 -3.57 31.76
CA ASN A 48 27.10 -2.42 32.64
C ASN A 48 26.59 -1.06 32.13
N VAL A 49 25.47 -1.07 31.42
CA VAL A 49 24.80 0.16 30.94
C VAL A 49 23.97 0.77 32.06
N LYS A 50 24.05 2.09 32.20
CA LYS A 50 23.24 2.85 33.18
C LYS A 50 21.91 3.26 32.55
N SER A 51 20.82 2.79 33.17
CA SER A 51 19.45 3.21 32.83
C SER A 51 19.12 3.20 31.33
N PRO A 52 19.38 2.09 30.60
CA PRO A 52 18.98 1.99 29.21
C PRO A 52 17.45 2.02 29.12
N LYS A 53 16.93 2.67 28.09
CA LYS A 53 15.49 2.72 27.82
C LYS A 53 15.12 1.74 26.72
N PHE A 54 13.94 1.15 26.83
CA PHE A 54 13.37 0.31 25.75
C PHE A 54 13.13 1.18 24.49
N SER A 55 13.45 0.63 23.33
CA SER A 55 13.34 1.31 22.03
C SER A 55 14.22 2.55 21.83
N GLU A 56 15.15 2.82 22.73
CA GLU A 56 16.12 3.93 22.61
C GLU A 56 17.08 3.70 21.44
N ILE A 57 17.42 4.78 20.75
CA ILE A 57 18.41 4.73 19.68
C ILE A 57 19.81 4.86 20.25
N VAL A 58 20.70 4.06 19.70
CA VAL A 58 22.10 3.95 20.09
C VAL A 58 22.96 4.20 18.87
N THR A 59 24.03 4.97 19.03
CA THR A 59 25.04 5.16 17.98
C THR A 59 26.26 4.32 18.32
N LEU A 60 26.64 3.42 17.41
CA LEU A 60 27.86 2.63 17.52
C LEU A 60 28.93 3.24 16.61
N THR A 61 30.06 3.60 17.19
CA THR A 61 31.23 4.07 16.44
C THR A 61 32.24 2.93 16.36
N LEU A 62 32.48 2.43 15.14
CA LEU A 62 33.40 1.35 14.87
C LEU A 62 34.87 1.81 14.94
N PRO A 63 35.83 0.88 15.01
CA PRO A 63 37.26 1.22 15.05
C PRO A 63 37.75 1.98 13.81
N ASP A 64 37.09 1.86 12.67
CA ASP A 64 37.37 2.58 11.44
C ASP A 64 36.77 4.01 11.41
N GLY A 65 36.07 4.41 12.47
CA GLY A 65 35.40 5.70 12.59
C GLY A 65 34.02 5.74 11.93
N SER A 66 33.56 4.68 11.30
CA SER A 66 32.21 4.59 10.77
C SER A 66 31.18 4.54 11.90
N LYS A 67 30.04 5.19 11.69
CA LYS A 67 28.95 5.22 12.65
C LYS A 67 27.78 4.38 12.15
N ARG A 68 27.23 3.56 13.04
CA ARG A 68 26.03 2.79 12.78
C ARG A 68 24.97 3.11 13.83
N ALA A 69 23.72 3.06 13.41
CA ALA A 69 22.60 3.24 14.31
C ALA A 69 22.07 1.87 14.76
N GLY A 70 21.60 1.81 15.98
CA GLY A 70 20.92 0.64 16.53
C GLY A 70 19.79 1.04 17.45
N GLN A 71 18.94 0.08 17.78
CA GLN A 71 17.82 0.26 18.70
C GLN A 71 17.90 -0.75 19.84
N VAL A 72 17.61 -0.30 21.04
CA VAL A 72 17.52 -1.18 22.20
C VAL A 72 16.24 -2.00 22.11
N LEU A 73 16.40 -3.32 22.00
CA LEU A 73 15.28 -4.26 21.96
C LEU A 73 14.88 -4.81 23.31
N GLU A 74 15.85 -4.96 24.18
CA GLU A 74 15.62 -5.58 25.47
C GLU A 74 16.54 -4.97 26.52
N VAL A 75 15.99 -4.81 27.71
CA VAL A 75 16.73 -4.31 28.87
C VAL A 75 16.59 -5.30 30.01
N GLN A 76 17.69 -5.88 30.44
CA GLN A 76 17.77 -6.82 31.56
C GLN A 76 18.69 -6.22 32.66
N GLY A 77 18.13 -5.42 33.54
CA GLY A 77 18.90 -4.76 34.60
C GLY A 77 19.95 -3.79 34.03
N LYS A 78 21.23 -4.17 34.08
CA LYS A 78 22.34 -3.40 33.52
C LYS A 78 22.79 -3.90 32.13
N ARG A 79 22.11 -4.89 31.57
CA ARG A 79 22.36 -5.42 30.24
C ARG A 79 21.38 -4.85 29.25
N ALA A 80 21.87 -4.40 28.10
CA ALA A 80 21.03 -3.96 26.98
C ALA A 80 21.36 -4.80 25.74
N ILE A 81 20.34 -5.27 25.05
CA ILE A 81 20.45 -5.92 23.75
C ILE A 81 20.07 -4.91 22.70
N VAL A 82 21.03 -4.58 21.86
CA VAL A 82 20.90 -3.57 20.80
C VAL A 82 20.86 -4.26 19.44
N GLN A 83 19.90 -3.92 18.66
CA GLN A 83 19.76 -4.33 17.29
C GLN A 83 20.37 -3.27 16.38
N VAL A 84 21.36 -3.64 15.55
CA VAL A 84 22.07 -2.71 14.66
C VAL A 84 21.40 -2.69 13.29
N PHE A 85 21.00 -1.52 12.81
CA PHE A 85 20.27 -1.38 11.55
C PHE A 85 21.09 -1.73 10.31
N GLU A 86 22.36 -1.39 10.31
CA GLU A 86 23.26 -1.58 9.16
C GLU A 86 24.05 -2.90 9.25
N GLY A 87 23.68 -3.80 10.15
CA GLY A 87 24.35 -5.07 10.39
C GLY A 87 25.57 -4.96 11.31
N THR A 88 26.11 -6.11 11.70
CA THR A 88 27.18 -6.25 12.71
C THR A 88 28.59 -6.53 12.17
N PRO A 89 28.88 -6.75 10.89
CA PRO A 89 30.24 -6.98 10.41
C PRO A 89 31.18 -5.83 10.78
N GLY A 90 32.36 -6.14 11.28
CA GLY A 90 33.37 -5.15 11.66
C GLY A 90 33.22 -4.54 13.05
N ILE A 91 32.20 -4.89 13.81
CA ILE A 91 32.06 -4.48 15.21
C ILE A 91 33.08 -5.26 16.06
N ASP A 92 33.93 -4.53 16.75
CA ASP A 92 34.90 -5.10 17.70
C ASP A 92 34.37 -4.95 19.13
N THR A 93 34.48 -6.00 19.93
CA THR A 93 33.97 -6.00 21.31
C THR A 93 34.77 -5.08 22.25
N LYS A 94 36.02 -4.74 21.93
CA LYS A 94 36.90 -3.92 22.76
C LYS A 94 37.02 -2.48 22.28
N LEU A 95 36.94 -2.26 20.98
CA LEU A 95 37.25 -0.99 20.34
C LEU A 95 36.02 -0.21 19.88
N THR A 96 34.85 -0.83 19.85
CA THR A 96 33.61 -0.16 19.47
C THR A 96 33.08 0.68 20.60
N HIS A 97 32.77 1.94 20.29
CA HIS A 97 32.15 2.89 21.21
C HIS A 97 30.63 2.90 21.01
N VAL A 98 29.90 2.98 22.08
CA VAL A 98 28.43 2.99 22.05
C VAL A 98 27.90 4.18 22.85
N GLU A 99 27.11 5.02 22.20
CA GLU A 99 26.47 6.18 22.82
C GLU A 99 24.95 6.02 22.76
N PHE A 100 24.29 6.26 23.89
CA PHE A 100 22.83 6.24 24.01
C PHE A 100 22.29 7.66 23.77
N THR A 101 21.35 7.80 22.83
CA THR A 101 20.82 9.12 22.46
C THR A 101 19.76 9.66 23.43
N GLY A 102 19.16 8.78 24.23
CA GLY A 102 18.07 9.12 25.15
C GLY A 102 16.70 9.23 24.53
N ASP A 103 16.60 9.17 23.22
CA ASP A 103 15.36 9.30 22.44
C ASP A 103 15.07 8.05 21.60
N THR A 104 13.81 7.88 21.24
CA THR A 104 13.36 6.87 20.27
C THR A 104 13.75 7.28 18.85
N LEU A 105 13.63 6.34 17.90
CA LEU A 105 13.88 6.65 16.49
C LEU A 105 12.82 7.63 15.97
N LYS A 106 13.28 8.77 15.52
CA LYS A 106 12.45 9.81 14.91
C LYS A 106 12.81 9.97 13.44
N MET A 107 11.79 10.16 12.62
CA MET A 107 11.96 10.44 11.22
C MET A 107 11.83 11.94 10.94
N PRO A 108 12.78 12.55 10.22
CA PRO A 108 12.61 13.90 9.70
C PRO A 108 11.53 13.91 8.63
N VAL A 109 10.55 14.79 8.75
CA VAL A 109 9.43 14.90 7.81
C VAL A 109 9.33 16.31 7.25
N SER A 110 8.99 16.40 5.97
CA SER A 110 8.79 17.65 5.24
C SER A 110 7.88 17.40 4.03
N GLU A 111 7.21 18.44 3.55
CA GLU A 111 6.47 18.36 2.28
C GLU A 111 7.39 18.08 1.09
N ASP A 112 8.66 18.48 1.18
CA ASP A 112 9.70 18.23 0.16
C ASP A 112 10.01 16.73 -0.04
N MET A 113 9.46 15.83 0.77
CA MET A 113 9.56 14.39 0.58
C MET A 113 8.68 13.86 -0.56
N LEU A 114 7.68 14.62 -1.01
CA LEU A 114 6.87 14.26 -2.17
C LEU A 114 7.75 14.22 -3.44
N GLY A 115 7.57 13.19 -4.23
CA GLY A 115 8.37 12.98 -5.43
C GLY A 115 9.78 12.42 -5.18
N ARG A 116 10.12 12.08 -3.95
CA ARG A 116 11.44 11.60 -3.57
C ARG A 116 11.47 10.08 -3.36
N ILE A 117 12.66 9.52 -3.53
CA ILE A 117 12.92 8.08 -3.35
C ILE A 117 13.91 7.91 -2.20
N PHE A 118 13.51 7.09 -1.22
CA PHE A 118 14.29 6.79 -0.02
C PHE A 118 14.61 5.30 0.05
N ASN A 119 15.68 4.97 0.76
CA ASN A 119 15.97 3.58 1.11
C ASN A 119 15.13 3.11 2.31
N GLY A 120 15.31 1.87 2.73
CA GLY A 120 14.60 1.31 3.87
C GLY A 120 14.84 2.00 5.22
N SER A 121 15.91 2.78 5.36
CA SER A 121 16.22 3.57 6.56
C SER A 121 15.83 5.06 6.45
N GLY A 122 15.17 5.44 5.35
CA GLY A 122 14.70 6.80 5.15
C GLY A 122 15.76 7.78 4.62
N LYS A 123 16.89 7.27 4.11
CA LYS A 123 17.91 8.09 3.45
C LYS A 123 17.58 8.26 1.97
N PRO A 124 17.68 9.47 1.38
CA PRO A 124 17.45 9.67 -0.05
C PRO A 124 18.44 8.87 -0.90
N ILE A 125 17.94 8.22 -1.96
CA ILE A 125 18.74 7.46 -2.93
C ILE A 125 18.59 7.96 -4.37
N ASP A 126 17.86 9.04 -4.56
CA ASP A 126 17.56 9.66 -5.86
C ASP A 126 18.60 10.70 -6.30
N ASN A 127 19.77 10.75 -5.64
CA ASN A 127 20.82 11.76 -5.84
C ASN A 127 20.35 13.22 -5.60
N GLY A 128 19.17 13.42 -5.03
CA GLY A 128 18.67 14.71 -4.65
C GLY A 128 19.31 15.26 -3.37
N PRO A 129 19.04 16.52 -3.03
CA PRO A 129 19.56 17.13 -1.81
C PRO A 129 18.98 16.43 -0.56
N LYS A 130 19.68 16.58 0.56
CA LYS A 130 19.17 16.11 1.85
C LYS A 130 17.88 16.86 2.18
N VAL A 131 16.87 16.13 2.64
CA VAL A 131 15.61 16.73 3.06
C VAL A 131 15.80 17.54 4.33
N PHE A 132 15.35 18.81 4.30
CA PHE A 132 15.30 19.66 5.50
C PHE A 132 14.04 19.30 6.28
N ALA A 133 14.23 18.90 7.55
CA ALA A 133 13.10 18.53 8.38
C ALA A 133 12.30 19.76 8.82
N GLU A 134 10.99 19.73 8.60
CA GLU A 134 10.06 20.67 9.23
C GLU A 134 9.72 20.21 10.64
N ASP A 135 9.64 18.89 10.85
CA ASP A 135 9.41 18.27 12.14
C ASP A 135 10.12 16.91 12.23
N TYR A 136 10.23 16.39 13.45
CA TYR A 136 10.77 15.05 13.74
C TYR A 136 9.71 14.23 14.45
N LEU A 137 9.18 13.23 13.77
CA LEU A 137 8.11 12.38 14.29
C LEU A 137 8.63 11.00 14.70
N ASP A 138 8.08 10.45 15.78
CA ASP A 138 8.38 9.09 16.21
C ASP A 138 7.86 8.07 15.18
N ILE A 139 8.69 7.10 14.81
CA ILE A 139 8.32 6.07 13.84
C ILE A 139 7.21 5.13 14.31
N ASN A 140 6.99 5.03 15.63
CA ASN A 140 5.88 4.26 16.19
C ASN A 140 4.53 4.95 15.97
N GLY A 141 4.56 6.22 15.55
CA GLY A 141 3.38 7.02 15.27
C GLY A 141 2.66 7.55 16.50
N MET A 142 1.63 8.35 16.25
CA MET A 142 0.73 8.80 17.29
C MET A 142 -0.44 7.85 17.41
N PRO A 143 -0.75 7.33 18.60
CA PRO A 143 -1.94 6.51 18.79
C PRO A 143 -3.20 7.36 18.50
N ILE A 144 -4.05 6.85 17.62
CA ILE A 144 -5.35 7.47 17.36
C ILE A 144 -6.28 7.12 18.52
N ASN A 145 -6.80 8.14 19.20
CA ASN A 145 -7.84 7.90 20.20
C ASN A 145 -9.07 7.28 19.52
N PRO A 146 -9.53 6.09 19.94
CA PRO A 146 -10.69 5.43 19.33
C PRO A 146 -11.95 6.30 19.32
N TYR A 147 -12.10 7.18 20.31
CA TYR A 147 -13.25 8.10 20.39
C TYR A 147 -13.22 9.18 19.30
N SER A 148 -12.04 9.61 18.89
CA SER A 148 -11.84 10.62 17.84
C SER A 148 -11.79 10.02 16.44
N ARG A 149 -11.88 8.70 16.30
CA ARG A 149 -11.85 8.03 15.00
C ARG A 149 -13.21 8.15 14.32
N ILE A 150 -13.21 8.66 13.09
CA ILE A 150 -14.41 8.78 12.26
C ILE A 150 -14.57 7.51 11.44
N TYR A 151 -15.81 7.06 11.30
CA TYR A 151 -16.14 5.92 10.44
C TYR A 151 -15.82 6.25 8.96
N PRO A 152 -15.16 5.34 8.22
CA PRO A 152 -14.83 5.56 6.82
C PRO A 152 -16.07 5.74 5.96
N GLU A 153 -16.12 6.87 5.26
CA GLU A 153 -17.12 7.23 4.25
C GLU A 153 -16.36 7.64 2.99
N GLU A 154 -17.01 7.80 1.87
CA GLU A 154 -16.42 8.15 0.58
C GLU A 154 -15.48 7.05 0.03
N MET A 155 -15.62 6.78 -1.25
CA MET A 155 -14.83 5.75 -1.94
C MET A 155 -13.53 6.34 -2.50
N ILE A 156 -12.44 5.58 -2.39
CA ILE A 156 -11.26 5.82 -3.20
C ILE A 156 -11.42 5.06 -4.51
N GLN A 157 -11.37 5.77 -5.63
CA GLN A 157 -11.45 5.20 -6.97
C GLN A 157 -10.05 4.73 -7.40
N THR A 158 -9.88 3.43 -7.58
CA THR A 158 -8.61 2.83 -8.02
C THR A 158 -8.48 2.75 -9.54
N GLY A 159 -9.55 2.98 -10.27
CA GLY A 159 -9.61 2.82 -11.72
C GLY A 159 -9.72 1.36 -12.19
N ILE A 160 -9.82 0.41 -11.28
CA ILE A 160 -9.97 -1.03 -11.56
C ILE A 160 -11.42 -1.44 -11.26
N SER A 161 -12.16 -1.85 -12.29
CA SER A 161 -13.60 -2.15 -12.17
C SER A 161 -13.93 -3.22 -11.13
N ALA A 162 -13.12 -4.27 -11.04
CA ALA A 162 -13.33 -5.35 -10.08
C ALA A 162 -13.20 -4.87 -8.62
N ILE A 163 -12.35 -3.91 -8.36
CA ILE A 163 -12.17 -3.31 -7.03
C ILE A 163 -13.27 -2.28 -6.78
N ASP A 164 -13.40 -1.30 -7.66
CA ASP A 164 -14.27 -0.15 -7.44
C ASP A 164 -15.75 -0.51 -7.37
N THR A 165 -16.20 -1.45 -8.20
CA THR A 165 -17.62 -1.86 -8.24
C THR A 165 -17.95 -2.94 -7.22
N MET A 166 -17.11 -3.97 -7.08
CA MET A 166 -17.41 -5.16 -6.30
C MET A 166 -16.86 -5.12 -4.88
N ASN A 167 -15.73 -4.44 -4.67
CA ASN A 167 -14.99 -4.39 -3.41
C ASN A 167 -14.49 -2.98 -3.15
N SER A 168 -15.39 -2.00 -3.16
CA SER A 168 -15.05 -0.58 -3.02
C SER A 168 -14.27 -0.30 -1.75
N ILE A 169 -13.21 0.48 -1.89
CA ILE A 169 -12.32 0.87 -0.79
C ILE A 169 -12.80 2.20 -0.23
N ALA A 170 -13.16 2.20 1.05
CA ALA A 170 -13.54 3.41 1.75
C ALA A 170 -12.30 4.23 2.17
N ARG A 171 -12.40 5.54 2.14
CA ARG A 171 -11.34 6.45 2.57
C ARG A 171 -11.09 6.31 4.08
N GLY A 172 -9.90 5.87 4.45
CA GLY A 172 -9.53 5.56 5.83
C GLY A 172 -9.61 4.07 6.18
N GLN A 173 -9.90 3.21 5.21
CA GLN A 173 -9.94 1.75 5.36
C GLN A 173 -8.55 1.13 5.22
N LYS A 174 -8.36 -0.01 5.84
CA LYS A 174 -7.23 -0.91 5.62
C LYS A 174 -7.73 -2.21 4.98
N ILE A 175 -7.33 -2.44 3.74
CA ILE A 175 -7.74 -3.62 2.96
C ILE A 175 -6.53 -4.24 2.27
N PRO A 176 -6.18 -5.51 2.57
CA PRO A 176 -5.02 -6.16 1.96
C PRO A 176 -5.34 -6.74 0.58
N ILE A 177 -4.31 -6.87 -0.24
CA ILE A 177 -4.31 -7.70 -1.45
C ILE A 177 -3.61 -9.01 -1.11
N PHE A 178 -4.35 -10.11 -1.17
CA PHE A 178 -3.83 -11.46 -1.02
C PHE A 178 -3.38 -11.97 -2.38
N SER A 179 -2.08 -12.06 -2.57
CA SER A 179 -1.45 -12.54 -3.79
C SER A 179 -0.59 -13.78 -3.51
N ALA A 180 0.12 -14.24 -4.51
CA ALA A 180 1.06 -15.35 -4.39
C ALA A 180 2.25 -15.13 -5.33
N ALA A 181 3.30 -15.93 -5.17
CA ALA A 181 4.49 -15.83 -6.00
C ALA A 181 4.17 -16.02 -7.49
N GLY A 182 4.69 -15.13 -8.33
CA GLY A 182 4.51 -15.16 -9.78
C GLY A 182 3.18 -14.56 -10.28
N LEU A 183 2.36 -14.01 -9.40
CA LEU A 183 1.16 -13.26 -9.77
C LEU A 183 1.48 -11.76 -9.96
N PRO A 184 0.69 -11.03 -10.78
CA PRO A 184 1.00 -9.65 -11.16
C PRO A 184 0.56 -8.61 -10.09
N HIS A 185 0.84 -8.86 -8.82
CA HIS A 185 0.46 -7.93 -7.75
C HIS A 185 1.26 -6.61 -7.79
N ASN A 186 2.50 -6.64 -8.28
CA ASN A 186 3.30 -5.42 -8.45
C ASN A 186 2.73 -4.51 -9.54
N GLU A 187 2.29 -5.09 -10.65
CA GLU A 187 1.65 -4.37 -11.77
C GLU A 187 0.30 -3.79 -11.31
N ILE A 188 -0.47 -4.53 -10.53
CA ILE A 188 -1.73 -4.05 -9.93
C ILE A 188 -1.44 -2.88 -8.98
N ALA A 189 -0.43 -2.98 -8.12
CA ALA A 189 -0.02 -1.90 -7.23
C ALA A 189 0.39 -0.64 -8.00
N ALA A 190 1.20 -0.78 -9.04
CA ALA A 190 1.61 0.32 -9.90
C ALA A 190 0.41 0.97 -10.62
N GLN A 191 -0.53 0.17 -11.10
CA GLN A 191 -1.76 0.66 -11.71
C GLN A 191 -2.62 1.46 -10.71
N ILE A 192 -2.78 0.98 -9.49
CA ILE A 192 -3.50 1.70 -8.43
C ILE A 192 -2.82 3.04 -8.14
N VAL A 193 -1.50 3.07 -8.03
CA VAL A 193 -0.75 4.32 -7.78
C VAL A 193 -0.96 5.33 -8.90
N ARG A 194 -0.96 4.90 -10.16
CA ARG A 194 -1.18 5.80 -11.31
C ARG A 194 -2.58 6.38 -11.35
N GLN A 195 -3.58 5.60 -10.99
CA GLN A 195 -4.99 5.87 -11.28
C GLN A 195 -5.80 6.28 -10.05
N ALA A 196 -5.30 6.03 -8.84
CA ALA A 196 -6.05 6.29 -7.62
C ALA A 196 -6.35 7.78 -7.41
N GLY A 197 -7.55 8.04 -6.94
CA GLY A 197 -8.03 9.37 -6.62
C GLY A 197 -9.38 9.30 -5.92
N LEU A 198 -9.94 10.46 -5.59
CA LEU A 198 -11.31 10.55 -5.07
C LEU A 198 -12.32 10.50 -6.22
N VAL A 199 -13.53 10.05 -5.92
CA VAL A 199 -14.62 10.02 -6.91
C VAL A 199 -15.05 11.46 -7.23
N LYS A 200 -15.03 11.82 -8.54
CA LYS A 200 -15.50 13.12 -9.02
C LYS A 200 -17.01 13.05 -9.33
N PRO A 201 -17.83 14.01 -8.85
CA PRO A 201 -19.24 14.05 -9.20
C PRO A 201 -19.44 14.19 -10.73
N GLN A 202 -20.47 13.51 -11.27
CA GLN A 202 -20.78 13.60 -12.72
C GLN A 202 -21.21 15.00 -13.18
N VAL A 203 -21.56 15.89 -12.27
CA VAL A 203 -22.12 17.22 -12.56
C VAL A 203 -21.20 18.30 -11.98
N THR A 204 -20.05 18.50 -12.58
CA THR A 204 -19.27 19.73 -12.41
C THR A 204 -19.17 20.41 -13.77
N LYS A 205 -20.05 21.37 -13.99
CA LYS A 205 -20.02 22.24 -15.18
C LYS A 205 -19.13 23.48 -15.01
N ASP A 206 -18.39 23.59 -13.93
CA ASP A 206 -17.51 24.73 -13.72
C ASP A 206 -16.08 24.40 -14.13
N VAL A 207 -15.68 24.96 -15.27
CA VAL A 207 -14.35 24.87 -15.90
C VAL A 207 -13.23 25.48 -15.03
N HIS A 208 -13.58 26.06 -13.89
CA HIS A 208 -12.66 26.73 -12.96
C HIS A 208 -12.44 26.00 -11.63
N ASP A 209 -13.02 24.82 -11.43
CA ASP A 209 -12.74 24.01 -10.24
C ASP A 209 -11.46 23.20 -10.45
N THR A 210 -10.33 23.92 -10.49
CA THR A 210 -9.00 23.34 -10.25
C THR A 210 -8.84 23.10 -8.73
N HIS A 211 -9.72 22.35 -8.12
CA HIS A 211 -9.36 21.67 -6.90
C HIS A 211 -8.33 20.62 -7.27
N GLU A 212 -7.06 20.99 -7.14
CA GLU A 212 -5.98 20.02 -7.06
C GLU A 212 -6.43 18.98 -6.04
N GLU A 213 -6.55 17.74 -6.48
CA GLU A 213 -6.86 16.64 -5.58
C GLU A 213 -5.77 16.65 -4.50
N ASN A 214 -6.13 16.96 -3.28
CA ASN A 214 -5.21 16.93 -2.15
C ASN A 214 -4.89 15.46 -1.78
N PHE A 215 -4.38 14.73 -2.76
CA PHE A 215 -4.15 13.30 -2.73
C PHE A 215 -2.66 13.00 -2.87
N ALA A 216 -2.14 12.18 -1.99
CA ALA A 216 -0.75 11.73 -1.99
C ALA A 216 -0.68 10.21 -1.82
N VAL A 217 0.39 9.61 -2.32
CA VAL A 217 0.66 8.18 -2.18
C VAL A 217 1.99 8.01 -1.46
N VAL A 218 2.02 7.15 -0.47
CA VAL A 218 3.24 6.66 0.15
C VAL A 218 3.38 5.18 -0.20
N PHE A 219 4.45 4.84 -0.88
CA PHE A 219 4.70 3.48 -1.34
C PHE A 219 5.95 2.94 -0.66
N ALA A 220 5.81 1.84 0.05
CA ALA A 220 6.92 1.13 0.68
C ALA A 220 7.06 -0.27 0.10
N ALA A 221 8.21 -0.56 -0.50
CA ALA A 221 8.58 -1.87 -1.00
C ALA A 221 9.61 -2.50 -0.06
N MET A 222 9.29 -3.66 0.48
CA MET A 222 10.08 -4.37 1.48
C MET A 222 10.54 -5.71 0.95
N GLY A 223 11.86 -5.93 0.94
CA GLY A 223 12.45 -7.19 0.51
C GLY A 223 12.27 -7.50 -0.97
N VAL A 224 12.11 -6.47 -1.80
CA VAL A 224 11.97 -6.62 -3.25
C VAL A 224 13.31 -6.81 -3.92
N ASN A 225 13.33 -7.53 -5.05
CA ASN A 225 14.53 -7.65 -5.85
C ASN A 225 14.81 -6.34 -6.62
N MET A 226 16.03 -6.22 -7.15
CA MET A 226 16.44 -5.02 -7.88
C MET A 226 15.60 -4.74 -9.12
N GLU A 227 15.12 -5.77 -9.80
CA GLU A 227 14.28 -5.65 -11.00
C GLU A 227 12.92 -5.05 -10.65
N THR A 228 12.29 -5.51 -9.58
CA THR A 228 11.03 -4.97 -9.08
C THR A 228 11.17 -3.52 -8.60
N ALA A 229 12.25 -3.20 -7.88
CA ALA A 229 12.54 -1.84 -7.45
C ALA A 229 12.73 -0.89 -8.65
N ARG A 230 13.46 -1.35 -9.67
CA ARG A 230 13.65 -0.61 -10.92
C ARG A 230 12.34 -0.43 -11.68
N PHE A 231 11.50 -1.47 -11.72
CA PHE A 231 10.18 -1.41 -12.32
C PHE A 231 9.33 -0.31 -11.68
N PHE A 232 9.21 -0.27 -10.36
CA PHE A 232 8.43 0.76 -9.68
C PHE A 232 8.97 2.16 -9.94
N LYS A 233 10.29 2.34 -9.84
CA LYS A 233 10.91 3.64 -10.11
C LYS A 233 10.63 4.11 -11.52
N GLN A 234 10.87 3.26 -12.50
CA GLN A 234 10.68 3.58 -13.91
C GLN A 234 9.21 3.85 -14.24
N ASP A 235 8.29 3.03 -13.75
CA ASP A 235 6.86 3.20 -13.98
C ASP A 235 6.34 4.53 -13.44
N PHE A 236 6.76 4.91 -12.23
CA PHE A 236 6.34 6.16 -11.61
C PHE A 236 6.95 7.40 -12.30
N GLU A 237 8.18 7.31 -12.76
CA GLU A 237 8.84 8.39 -13.51
C GLU A 237 8.20 8.57 -14.90
N GLU A 238 8.01 7.49 -15.66
CA GLU A 238 7.49 7.55 -17.03
C GLU A 238 6.02 7.99 -17.11
N ASN A 239 5.21 7.61 -16.14
CA ASN A 239 3.79 7.93 -16.12
C ASN A 239 3.44 9.24 -15.37
N GLY A 240 4.43 10.01 -14.94
CA GLY A 240 4.24 11.30 -14.27
C GLY A 240 3.58 11.22 -12.90
N SER A 241 3.47 10.03 -12.31
CA SER A 241 2.87 9.85 -10.98
C SER A 241 3.84 10.09 -9.84
N LEU A 242 5.15 10.20 -10.11
CA LEU A 242 6.17 10.35 -9.07
C LEU A 242 5.98 11.63 -8.25
N GLU A 243 5.48 12.72 -8.82
CA GLU A 243 5.30 14.00 -8.12
C GLU A 243 4.39 13.91 -6.88
N ARG A 244 3.45 12.97 -6.88
CA ARG A 244 2.53 12.73 -5.76
C ARG A 244 2.89 11.52 -4.91
N VAL A 245 4.00 10.85 -5.21
CA VAL A 245 4.43 9.59 -4.56
C VAL A 245 5.70 9.82 -3.76
N THR A 246 5.72 9.34 -2.53
CA THR A 246 6.95 9.15 -1.75
C THR A 246 7.25 7.66 -1.74
N LEU A 247 8.42 7.28 -2.25
CA LEU A 247 8.82 5.88 -2.43
C LEU A 247 9.90 5.48 -1.42
N PHE A 248 9.65 4.42 -0.66
CA PHE A 248 10.62 3.78 0.21
C PHE A 248 10.98 2.40 -0.36
N LEU A 249 12.26 2.17 -0.63
CA LEU A 249 12.75 0.93 -1.21
C LEU A 249 13.69 0.22 -0.24
N ASN A 250 13.27 -0.94 0.24
CA ASN A 250 14.13 -1.90 0.91
C ASN A 250 14.37 -3.09 -0.01
N LEU A 251 15.62 -3.31 -0.39
CA LEU A 251 15.98 -4.40 -1.28
C LEU A 251 16.13 -5.73 -0.52
N ALA A 252 16.08 -6.83 -1.24
CA ALA A 252 16.20 -8.17 -0.65
C ALA A 252 17.57 -8.42 0.00
N ASN A 253 18.62 -7.75 -0.47
CA ASN A 253 19.99 -7.82 0.07
C ASN A 253 20.27 -6.79 1.16
N ASP A 254 19.32 -5.90 1.46
CA ASP A 254 19.46 -4.96 2.57
C ASP A 254 19.30 -5.67 3.92
N PRO A 255 19.83 -5.09 5.01
CA PRO A 255 19.72 -5.67 6.34
C PRO A 255 18.26 -5.92 6.74
N THR A 256 18.00 -7.07 7.35
CA THR A 256 16.66 -7.50 7.79
C THR A 256 15.95 -6.48 8.66
N ILE A 257 16.70 -5.72 9.43
CA ILE A 257 16.16 -4.74 10.37
C ILE A 257 15.64 -3.51 9.68
N GLU A 258 16.29 -3.06 8.62
CA GLU A 258 15.74 -1.98 7.80
C GLU A 258 14.35 -2.35 7.28
N ARG A 259 14.13 -3.62 6.96
CA ARG A 259 12.83 -4.14 6.51
C ARG A 259 11.75 -4.01 7.58
N ILE A 260 12.10 -4.15 8.85
CA ILE A 260 11.16 -3.99 9.96
C ILE A 260 10.77 -2.53 10.18
N ILE A 261 11.70 -1.61 9.99
CA ILE A 261 11.42 -0.18 10.20
C ILE A 261 10.81 0.51 8.99
N THR A 262 11.02 0.00 7.78
CA THR A 262 10.54 0.62 6.53
C THR A 262 9.05 0.93 6.53
N PRO A 263 8.12 0.01 6.89
CA PRO A 263 6.70 0.33 6.91
C PRO A 263 6.35 1.37 7.97
N ARG A 264 7.08 1.40 9.07
CA ARG A 264 6.88 2.40 10.13
C ARG A 264 7.30 3.80 9.69
N LEU A 265 8.39 3.92 8.96
CA LEU A 265 8.83 5.19 8.35
C LEU A 265 7.82 5.67 7.30
N ALA A 266 7.35 4.79 6.45
CA ALA A 266 6.34 5.09 5.44
C ALA A 266 5.04 5.60 6.08
N LEU A 267 4.56 4.94 7.13
CA LEU A 267 3.35 5.34 7.84
C LEU A 267 3.53 6.64 8.63
N THR A 268 4.70 6.90 9.18
CA THR A 268 5.01 8.18 9.84
C THR A 268 4.98 9.33 8.82
N THR A 269 5.54 9.13 7.65
CA THR A 269 5.43 10.09 6.54
C THR A 269 3.98 10.30 6.11
N ALA A 270 3.19 9.23 6.03
CA ALA A 270 1.77 9.30 5.70
C ALA A 270 0.97 10.05 6.78
N GLU A 271 1.26 9.85 8.05
CA GLU A 271 0.64 10.59 9.15
C GLU A 271 0.95 12.08 9.10
N TYR A 272 2.18 12.45 8.75
CA TYR A 272 2.53 13.83 8.54
C TYR A 272 1.71 14.47 7.41
N TYR A 273 1.62 13.80 6.26
CA TYR A 273 0.83 14.29 5.12
C TYR A 273 -0.66 14.37 5.43
N ALA A 274 -1.21 13.39 6.14
CA ALA A 274 -2.63 13.32 6.40
C ALA A 274 -3.06 14.28 7.52
N TYR A 275 -2.30 14.36 8.61
CA TYR A 275 -2.74 15.05 9.82
C TYR A 275 -2.16 16.45 9.97
N GLN A 276 -1.03 16.76 9.36
CA GLN A 276 -0.45 18.11 9.38
C GLN A 276 -0.72 18.86 8.06
N LEU A 277 -0.59 18.21 6.92
CA LEU A 277 -0.85 18.81 5.61
C LEU A 277 -2.29 18.56 5.10
N GLU A 278 -3.10 17.84 5.85
CA GLU A 278 -4.51 17.54 5.54
C GLU A 278 -4.74 16.89 4.17
N LYS A 279 -3.78 16.07 3.72
CA LYS A 279 -3.87 15.32 2.46
C LYS A 279 -4.61 14.00 2.65
N HIS A 280 -5.22 13.51 1.57
CA HIS A 280 -5.75 12.16 1.53
C HIS A 280 -4.63 11.23 1.06
N VAL A 281 -4.13 10.39 1.96
CA VAL A 281 -2.95 9.55 1.72
C VAL A 281 -3.36 8.11 1.50
N LEU A 282 -2.92 7.55 0.38
CA LEU A 282 -2.97 6.12 0.12
C LEU A 282 -1.60 5.52 0.42
N VAL A 283 -1.53 4.57 1.33
CA VAL A 283 -0.31 3.85 1.68
C VAL A 283 -0.36 2.45 1.10
N ILE A 284 0.63 2.11 0.29
CA ILE A 284 0.79 0.77 -0.26
C ILE A 284 2.06 0.15 0.34
N LEU A 285 1.89 -0.98 1.01
CA LEU A 285 2.96 -1.73 1.65
C LEU A 285 3.13 -3.08 0.95
N THR A 286 4.17 -3.23 0.14
CA THR A 286 4.51 -4.48 -0.54
C THR A 286 5.92 -4.91 -0.12
N ASP A 287 6.25 -6.07 0.25
CA ASP A 287 5.52 -7.30 0.49
C ASP A 287 5.48 -7.57 2.01
N MET A 288 4.31 -7.65 2.57
CA MET A 288 4.17 -7.89 4.01
C MET A 288 4.60 -9.30 4.43
N SER A 289 4.69 -10.25 3.50
CA SER A 289 5.27 -11.55 3.77
C SER A 289 6.77 -11.47 4.04
N SER A 290 7.50 -10.64 3.28
CA SER A 290 8.91 -10.37 3.54
C SER A 290 9.14 -9.68 4.87
N TYR A 291 8.22 -8.79 5.27
CA TYR A 291 8.22 -8.17 6.60
C TYR A 291 8.05 -9.21 7.72
N ALA A 292 7.08 -10.10 7.57
CA ALA A 292 6.85 -11.15 8.56
C ALA A 292 8.02 -12.14 8.65
N ASP A 293 8.67 -12.45 7.53
CA ASP A 293 9.89 -13.26 7.52
C ASP A 293 11.05 -12.56 8.24
N ALA A 294 11.16 -11.25 8.11
CA ALA A 294 12.12 -10.46 8.87
C ALA A 294 11.85 -10.51 10.39
N LEU A 295 10.60 -10.43 10.80
CA LEU A 295 10.22 -10.63 12.21
C LEU A 295 10.59 -12.02 12.71
N ARG A 296 10.36 -13.06 11.91
CA ARG A 296 10.72 -14.44 12.25
C ARG A 296 12.23 -14.58 12.43
N GLU A 297 13.03 -14.00 11.55
CA GLU A 297 14.49 -14.04 11.63
C GLU A 297 15.00 -13.36 12.91
N VAL A 298 14.47 -12.20 13.25
CA VAL A 298 14.84 -11.47 14.48
C VAL A 298 14.40 -12.23 15.73
N SER A 299 13.19 -12.78 15.74
CA SER A 299 12.71 -13.61 16.85
C SER A 299 13.58 -14.84 17.07
N ALA A 300 14.02 -15.50 16.00
CA ALA A 300 14.95 -16.62 16.07
C ALA A 300 16.32 -16.20 16.61
N ALA A 301 16.85 -15.06 16.21
CA ALA A 301 18.12 -14.52 16.72
C ALA A 301 18.06 -14.16 18.22
N ARG A 302 16.87 -13.85 18.73
CA ARG A 302 16.60 -13.59 20.16
C ARG A 302 16.30 -14.86 20.96
N GLU A 303 16.31 -16.03 20.33
CA GLU A 303 15.99 -17.32 20.96
C GLU A 303 14.59 -17.34 21.60
N GLU A 304 13.64 -16.60 21.05
CA GLU A 304 12.25 -16.58 21.52
C GLU A 304 11.54 -17.89 21.18
N VAL A 305 10.57 -18.26 22.01
CA VAL A 305 9.76 -19.46 21.76
C VAL A 305 8.93 -19.25 20.48
N PRO A 306 9.13 -20.09 19.46
CA PRO A 306 8.42 -19.91 18.20
C PRO A 306 6.93 -20.24 18.34
N GLY A 307 6.10 -19.43 17.72
CA GLY A 307 4.69 -19.67 17.53
C GLY A 307 4.41 -20.55 16.30
N ARG A 308 3.22 -20.40 15.74
CA ARG A 308 2.77 -21.16 14.56
C ARG A 308 3.70 -20.92 13.35
N ARG A 309 4.19 -21.98 12.74
CA ARG A 309 5.14 -21.99 11.61
C ARG A 309 6.44 -21.21 11.85
N GLY A 310 6.86 -21.06 13.10
CA GLY A 310 8.10 -20.39 13.48
C GLY A 310 7.99 -18.86 13.57
N TYR A 311 6.84 -18.29 13.34
CA TYR A 311 6.63 -16.84 13.53
C TYR A 311 6.53 -16.49 15.02
N PRO A 312 6.92 -15.26 15.42
CA PRO A 312 6.81 -14.86 16.82
C PRO A 312 5.35 -14.82 17.30
N GLY A 313 5.10 -15.17 18.53
CA GLY A 313 3.76 -15.15 19.12
C GLY A 313 3.11 -13.76 19.13
N TYR A 314 3.92 -12.70 19.13
CA TYR A 314 3.48 -11.31 19.10
C TYR A 314 3.27 -10.75 17.67
N MET A 315 3.36 -11.58 16.61
CA MET A 315 3.20 -11.10 15.22
C MET A 315 1.85 -10.40 14.98
N TYR A 316 0.78 -10.89 15.62
CA TYR A 316 -0.53 -10.25 15.56
C TYR A 316 -0.50 -8.81 16.08
N THR A 317 0.06 -8.61 17.26
CA THR A 317 0.18 -7.29 17.89
C THR A 317 1.08 -6.37 17.06
N ASP A 318 2.18 -6.88 16.55
CA ASP A 318 3.11 -6.11 15.72
C ASP A 318 2.47 -5.65 14.40
N LEU A 319 1.78 -6.54 13.69
CA LEU A 319 1.02 -6.18 12.49
C LEU A 319 -0.11 -5.20 12.81
N SER A 320 -0.77 -5.35 13.95
CA SER A 320 -1.81 -4.43 14.40
C SER A 320 -1.27 -3.02 14.61
N THR A 321 -0.07 -2.86 15.15
CA THR A 321 0.58 -1.55 15.33
C THR A 321 0.84 -0.82 14.00
N ILE A 322 0.98 -1.57 12.93
CA ILE A 322 1.14 -1.02 11.57
C ILE A 322 -0.25 -0.71 10.97
N TYR A 323 -1.13 -1.67 10.92
CA TYR A 323 -2.42 -1.53 10.20
C TYR A 323 -3.39 -0.57 10.89
N GLU A 324 -3.38 -0.49 12.22
CA GLU A 324 -4.25 0.42 12.98
C GLU A 324 -3.88 1.90 12.86
N ARG A 325 -2.79 2.22 12.19
CA ARG A 325 -2.42 3.61 11.84
C ARG A 325 -3.27 4.18 10.69
N ALA A 326 -3.98 3.34 9.96
CA ALA A 326 -4.96 3.79 8.96
C ALA A 326 -6.22 4.34 9.64
N GLY A 327 -6.81 5.36 9.06
CA GLY A 327 -8.09 5.89 9.50
C GLY A 327 -8.28 7.37 9.23
N ARG A 328 -9.35 7.90 9.79
CA ARG A 328 -9.71 9.33 9.80
C ARG A 328 -9.88 9.79 11.24
N VAL A 329 -9.47 11.02 11.51
CA VAL A 329 -9.54 11.62 12.85
C VAL A 329 -10.45 12.84 12.81
N GLU A 330 -11.31 12.98 13.81
CA GLU A 330 -12.20 14.13 13.97
C GLU A 330 -11.38 15.45 14.07
N GLY A 331 -11.87 16.47 13.37
CA GLY A 331 -11.21 17.78 13.32
C GLY A 331 -10.04 17.87 12.34
N ARG A 332 -9.77 16.81 11.56
CA ARG A 332 -8.76 16.81 10.51
C ARG A 332 -9.34 16.29 9.21
N ASN A 333 -9.12 17.01 8.11
CA ASN A 333 -9.67 16.64 6.81
C ASN A 333 -8.91 15.50 6.13
N GLY A 334 -7.64 15.30 6.48
CA GLY A 334 -6.82 14.23 5.93
C GLY A 334 -7.26 12.83 6.35
N SER A 335 -6.82 11.84 5.59
CA SER A 335 -7.09 10.43 5.87
C SER A 335 -5.93 9.56 5.45
N ILE A 336 -5.78 8.40 6.09
CA ILE A 336 -4.82 7.37 5.72
C ILE A 336 -5.59 6.12 5.35
N THR A 337 -5.45 5.68 4.10
CA THR A 337 -5.97 4.40 3.60
C THR A 337 -4.80 3.48 3.33
N GLN A 338 -4.83 2.26 3.83
CA GLN A 338 -3.76 1.29 3.63
C GLN A 338 -4.20 0.16 2.70
N ILE A 339 -3.31 -0.19 1.77
CA ILE A 339 -3.40 -1.39 0.94
C ILE A 339 -2.12 -2.21 1.16
N PRO A 340 -2.06 -3.04 2.20
CA PRO A 340 -0.95 -3.97 2.35
C PRO A 340 -1.08 -5.09 1.32
N ILE A 341 0.03 -5.44 0.66
CA ILE A 341 0.11 -6.54 -0.28
C ILE A 341 0.95 -7.63 0.35
N LEU A 342 0.44 -8.84 0.35
CA LEU A 342 1.14 -10.01 0.86
C LEU A 342 1.11 -11.15 -0.16
N THR A 343 2.15 -11.97 -0.13
CA THR A 343 2.25 -13.18 -0.93
C THR A 343 1.99 -14.39 -0.03
N MET A 344 0.98 -15.18 -0.39
CA MET A 344 0.63 -16.39 0.36
C MET A 344 1.57 -17.54 -0.06
N PRO A 345 2.35 -18.12 0.87
CA PRO A 345 3.15 -19.30 0.55
C PRO A 345 2.26 -20.46 0.11
N ASN A 346 2.57 -21.06 -1.03
CA ASN A 346 1.81 -22.18 -1.63
C ASN A 346 0.31 -21.88 -1.88
N ASP A 347 -0.02 -20.61 -2.12
CA ASP A 347 -1.41 -20.14 -2.28
C ASP A 347 -2.32 -20.46 -1.08
N ASP A 348 -1.73 -20.66 0.11
CA ASP A 348 -2.42 -21.09 1.33
C ASP A 348 -2.92 -19.88 2.13
N ILE A 349 -4.21 -19.59 2.02
CA ILE A 349 -4.88 -18.52 2.76
C ILE A 349 -4.91 -18.78 4.27
N THR A 350 -4.71 -20.02 4.71
CA THR A 350 -4.68 -20.39 6.14
C THR A 350 -3.30 -20.21 6.78
N HIS A 351 -2.31 -19.76 5.98
CA HIS A 351 -0.99 -19.41 6.50
C HIS A 351 -1.10 -18.28 7.54
N PRO A 352 -0.24 -18.24 8.58
CA PRO A 352 -0.33 -17.22 9.63
C PRO A 352 -0.36 -15.77 9.14
N ILE A 353 0.34 -15.45 8.07
CA ILE A 353 0.41 -14.07 7.54
C ILE A 353 -0.94 -13.61 7.01
N PRO A 354 -1.58 -14.26 6.01
CA PRO A 354 -2.90 -13.85 5.55
C PRO A 354 -3.99 -14.05 6.60
N ASP A 355 -3.90 -15.09 7.41
CA ASP A 355 -4.86 -15.38 8.49
C ASP A 355 -4.93 -14.22 9.49
N LEU A 356 -3.79 -13.83 10.07
CA LEU A 356 -3.74 -12.71 11.03
C LEU A 356 -4.08 -11.37 10.37
N THR A 357 -3.62 -11.12 9.16
CA THR A 357 -3.95 -9.91 8.41
C THR A 357 -5.45 -9.79 8.18
N GLY A 358 -6.12 -10.89 7.86
CA GLY A 358 -7.58 -10.93 7.67
C GLY A 358 -8.38 -10.58 8.93
N TYR A 359 -7.87 -10.89 10.12
CA TYR A 359 -8.52 -10.50 11.38
C TYR A 359 -8.34 -9.02 11.73
N ILE A 360 -7.20 -8.44 11.38
CA ILE A 360 -6.90 -7.03 11.72
C ILE A 360 -7.58 -6.07 10.74
N THR A 361 -7.67 -6.43 9.47
CA THR A 361 -8.14 -5.57 8.39
C THR A 361 -9.64 -5.70 8.12
N GLU A 362 -10.18 -4.82 7.29
CA GLU A 362 -11.61 -4.74 6.98
C GLU A 362 -11.99 -5.42 5.66
N GLY A 363 -11.40 -6.54 5.37
CA GLY A 363 -11.67 -7.33 4.18
C GLY A 363 -10.40 -7.80 3.49
N GLN A 364 -10.52 -8.23 2.24
CA GLN A 364 -9.40 -8.63 1.38
C GLN A 364 -9.78 -8.54 -0.09
N ILE A 365 -8.77 -8.35 -0.93
CA ILE A 365 -8.84 -8.50 -2.38
C ILE A 365 -7.99 -9.71 -2.75
N TYR A 366 -8.60 -10.71 -3.36
CA TYR A 366 -7.94 -11.98 -3.66
C TYR A 366 -7.48 -12.02 -5.12
N VAL A 367 -6.19 -12.24 -5.33
CA VAL A 367 -5.58 -12.43 -6.66
C VAL A 367 -5.49 -13.93 -6.94
N ASP A 368 -6.13 -14.38 -8.01
CA ASP A 368 -6.33 -15.79 -8.33
C ASP A 368 -5.38 -16.29 -9.42
N ARG A 369 -4.66 -17.37 -9.11
CA ARG A 369 -3.76 -18.03 -10.07
C ARG A 369 -4.51 -18.64 -11.24
N GLN A 370 -5.73 -19.14 -11.05
CA GLN A 370 -6.51 -19.74 -12.14
C GLN A 370 -6.91 -18.70 -13.19
N LEU A 371 -7.30 -17.49 -12.74
CA LEU A 371 -7.60 -16.38 -13.65
C LEU A 371 -6.33 -15.91 -14.37
N HIS A 372 -5.21 -15.84 -13.66
CA HIS A 372 -3.92 -15.47 -14.25
C HIS A 372 -3.48 -16.48 -15.34
N ASN A 373 -3.62 -17.77 -15.08
CA ASN A 373 -3.28 -18.80 -16.07
C ASN A 373 -4.17 -18.74 -17.33
N ARG A 374 -5.37 -18.19 -17.21
CA ARG A 374 -6.28 -17.92 -18.34
C ARG A 374 -6.02 -16.56 -19.01
N GLN A 375 -4.91 -15.91 -18.67
CA GLN A 375 -4.49 -14.59 -19.22
C GLN A 375 -5.50 -13.47 -18.97
N ILE A 376 -6.18 -13.49 -17.83
CA ILE A 376 -7.07 -12.42 -17.38
C ILE A 376 -6.27 -11.50 -16.47
N TYR A 377 -6.21 -10.22 -16.80
CA TYR A 377 -5.55 -9.19 -16.01
C TYR A 377 -6.51 -8.02 -15.74
N PRO A 378 -6.60 -7.50 -14.52
CA PRO A 378 -6.03 -8.04 -13.28
C PRO A 378 -6.77 -9.33 -12.85
N PRO A 379 -6.08 -10.37 -12.39
CA PRO A 379 -6.70 -11.64 -12.07
C PRO A 379 -7.35 -11.62 -10.68
N ILE A 380 -8.26 -10.70 -10.46
CA ILE A 380 -8.98 -10.52 -9.19
C ILE A 380 -10.19 -11.43 -9.16
N ASN A 381 -10.22 -12.35 -8.21
CA ASN A 381 -11.38 -13.18 -7.95
C ASN A 381 -12.32 -12.48 -6.98
N VAL A 382 -13.48 -12.07 -7.47
CA VAL A 382 -14.45 -11.28 -6.68
C VAL A 382 -15.22 -12.11 -5.66
N LEU A 383 -15.26 -13.45 -5.79
CA LEU A 383 -16.01 -14.31 -4.86
C LEU A 383 -15.39 -14.38 -3.46
N PRO A 384 -14.08 -14.68 -3.30
CA PRO A 384 -13.42 -14.64 -1.99
C PRO A 384 -13.05 -13.23 -1.55
N SER A 385 -13.15 -12.23 -2.41
CA SER A 385 -12.87 -10.85 -2.09
C SER A 385 -14.03 -10.21 -1.34
N LEU A 386 -13.72 -9.36 -0.35
CA LEU A 386 -14.71 -8.71 0.49
C LEU A 386 -14.18 -7.34 0.94
N SER A 387 -15.03 -6.32 0.91
CA SER A 387 -14.81 -5.05 1.58
C SER A 387 -15.93 -4.82 2.60
N ARG A 388 -15.60 -4.89 3.89
CA ARG A 388 -16.60 -4.80 4.97
C ARG A 388 -17.21 -3.40 5.11
N LEU A 389 -16.47 -2.37 4.71
CA LEU A 389 -16.89 -0.97 4.83
C LEU A 389 -17.50 -0.40 3.53
N MET A 390 -17.67 -1.24 2.51
CA MET A 390 -18.16 -0.81 1.20
C MET A 390 -19.48 -0.05 1.28
N LYS A 391 -20.42 -0.52 2.09
CA LYS A 391 -21.79 0.04 2.16
C LYS A 391 -21.84 1.52 2.60
N SER A 392 -20.88 1.96 3.41
CA SER A 392 -20.81 3.36 3.87
C SER A 392 -20.14 4.29 2.86
N ALA A 393 -19.44 3.73 1.88
CA ALA A 393 -18.66 4.48 0.90
C ALA A 393 -19.35 4.65 -0.47
N ILE A 394 -20.50 4.00 -0.67
CA ILE A 394 -21.21 3.96 -1.94
C ILE A 394 -22.67 4.42 -1.79
N GLY A 395 -23.27 4.80 -2.89
CA GLY A 395 -24.68 5.17 -2.96
C GLY A 395 -24.89 6.59 -3.48
N GLU A 396 -26.12 7.09 -3.28
CA GLU A 396 -26.50 8.42 -3.72
C GLU A 396 -25.67 9.51 -3.02
N GLY A 397 -25.12 10.42 -3.79
CA GLY A 397 -24.24 11.49 -3.29
C GLY A 397 -22.77 11.10 -3.12
N LEU A 398 -22.42 9.82 -3.13
CA LEU A 398 -21.04 9.30 -3.01
C LEU A 398 -20.56 8.72 -4.34
N THR A 399 -21.34 7.82 -4.93
CA THR A 399 -21.07 7.24 -6.25
C THR A 399 -22.31 7.36 -7.14
N ARG A 400 -23.04 6.28 -7.32
CA ARG A 400 -24.33 6.29 -8.04
C ARG A 400 -25.33 5.47 -7.25
N ARG A 401 -26.60 5.84 -7.31
CA ARG A 401 -27.69 5.23 -6.54
C ARG A 401 -27.79 3.71 -6.68
N ASP A 402 -27.51 3.19 -7.86
CA ASP A 402 -27.60 1.77 -8.22
C ASP A 402 -26.38 0.93 -7.83
N HIS A 403 -25.32 1.55 -7.36
CA HIS A 403 -24.01 0.87 -7.15
C HIS A 403 -24.11 -0.36 -6.25
N GLY A 404 -24.73 -0.25 -5.09
CA GLY A 404 -24.86 -1.38 -4.16
C GLY A 404 -25.69 -2.53 -4.72
N ASP A 405 -26.79 -2.21 -5.40
CA ASP A 405 -27.69 -3.20 -5.99
C ASP A 405 -27.04 -3.92 -7.17
N VAL A 406 -26.35 -3.17 -8.03
CA VAL A 406 -25.59 -3.72 -9.17
C VAL A 406 -24.49 -4.65 -8.68
N SER A 407 -23.73 -4.24 -7.69
CA SER A 407 -22.67 -5.06 -7.09
C SER A 407 -23.21 -6.39 -6.55
N ASN A 408 -24.29 -6.35 -5.79
CA ASN A 408 -24.93 -7.54 -5.25
C ASN A 408 -25.45 -8.48 -6.36
N GLN A 409 -26.02 -7.90 -7.42
CA GLN A 409 -26.53 -8.69 -8.54
C GLN A 409 -25.42 -9.33 -9.36
N LEU A 410 -24.34 -8.60 -9.63
CA LEU A 410 -23.15 -9.13 -10.31
C LEU A 410 -22.53 -10.29 -9.53
N TYR A 411 -22.37 -10.11 -8.22
CA TYR A 411 -21.84 -11.15 -7.34
C TYR A 411 -22.70 -12.43 -7.40
N ALA A 412 -24.02 -12.27 -7.26
CA ALA A 412 -24.94 -13.41 -7.29
C ALA A 412 -24.92 -14.13 -8.64
N LYS A 413 -24.95 -13.40 -9.75
CA LYS A 413 -24.92 -14.00 -11.09
C LYS A 413 -23.58 -14.64 -11.42
N TYR A 414 -22.49 -14.04 -10.97
CA TYR A 414 -21.15 -14.64 -11.14
C TYR A 414 -21.01 -15.94 -10.34
N ALA A 415 -21.50 -16.00 -9.11
CA ALA A 415 -21.52 -17.22 -8.31
C ALA A 415 -22.31 -18.34 -8.98
N ILE A 416 -23.54 -18.03 -9.46
CA ILE A 416 -24.37 -18.99 -10.20
C ILE A 416 -23.68 -19.46 -11.48
N GLY A 417 -23.01 -18.57 -12.22
CA GLY A 417 -22.24 -18.90 -13.41
C GLY A 417 -21.08 -19.85 -13.11
N ARG A 418 -20.40 -19.68 -11.99
CA ARG A 418 -19.32 -20.58 -11.54
C ARG A 418 -19.85 -21.97 -11.18
N ASP A 419 -21.00 -22.06 -10.52
CA ASP A 419 -21.66 -23.33 -10.21
C ASP A 419 -22.13 -24.02 -11.49
N ALA A 420 -22.72 -23.27 -12.44
CA ALA A 420 -23.11 -23.80 -13.74
C ALA A 420 -21.91 -24.32 -14.55
N ALA A 421 -20.76 -23.64 -14.51
CA ALA A 421 -19.54 -24.10 -15.14
C ALA A 421 -19.00 -25.41 -14.52
N ALA A 422 -19.07 -25.54 -13.20
CA ALA A 422 -18.71 -26.78 -12.51
C ALA A 422 -19.66 -27.92 -12.88
N MET A 423 -20.96 -27.64 -12.97
CA MET A 423 -21.97 -28.61 -13.39
C MET A 423 -21.78 -29.06 -14.86
N LYS A 424 -21.49 -28.11 -15.77
CA LYS A 424 -21.16 -28.41 -17.18
C LYS A 424 -20.00 -29.39 -17.29
N ALA A 425 -18.98 -29.26 -16.45
CA ALA A 425 -17.82 -30.15 -16.47
C ALA A 425 -18.16 -31.60 -16.06
N VAL A 426 -19.23 -31.82 -15.29
CA VAL A 426 -19.65 -33.13 -14.80
C VAL A 426 -20.71 -33.81 -15.71
N VAL A 427 -21.76 -33.07 -16.07
CA VAL A 427 -22.93 -33.62 -16.77
C VAL A 427 -23.03 -33.26 -18.25
N GLY A 428 -22.18 -32.36 -18.73
CA GLY A 428 -22.20 -31.87 -20.10
C GLY A 428 -23.16 -30.68 -20.30
N GLU A 429 -22.98 -29.99 -21.43
CA GLU A 429 -23.71 -28.74 -21.73
C GLU A 429 -25.19 -28.98 -22.08
N GLU A 430 -25.50 -30.16 -22.64
CA GLU A 430 -26.86 -30.52 -23.07
C GLU A 430 -27.82 -30.67 -21.87
N ALA A 431 -27.30 -31.04 -20.71
CA ALA A 431 -28.08 -31.24 -19.49
C ALA A 431 -28.40 -29.97 -18.72
N LEU A 432 -27.84 -28.82 -19.12
CA LEU A 432 -28.02 -27.54 -18.44
C LEU A 432 -29.37 -26.90 -18.79
N SER A 433 -29.98 -26.25 -17.79
CA SER A 433 -31.19 -25.46 -18.01
C SER A 433 -30.90 -24.23 -18.90
N PRO A 434 -31.92 -23.63 -19.54
CA PRO A 434 -31.75 -22.40 -20.29
C PRO A 434 -31.19 -21.25 -19.43
N GLU A 435 -31.55 -21.20 -18.15
CA GLU A 435 -31.05 -20.21 -17.19
C GLU A 435 -29.55 -20.41 -16.89
N ASP A 436 -29.12 -21.66 -16.75
CA ASP A 436 -27.71 -21.99 -16.55
C ASP A 436 -26.85 -21.62 -17.78
N LYS A 437 -27.40 -21.79 -18.98
CA LYS A 437 -26.72 -21.38 -20.23
C LYS A 437 -26.53 -19.86 -20.30
N LEU A 438 -27.53 -19.07 -19.92
CA LEU A 438 -27.40 -17.63 -19.79
C LEU A 438 -26.37 -17.24 -18.74
N SER A 439 -26.32 -17.97 -17.63
CA SER A 439 -25.34 -17.74 -16.56
C SER A 439 -23.91 -18.07 -17.01
N LEU A 440 -23.71 -19.08 -17.87
CA LEU A 440 -22.42 -19.38 -18.47
C LEU A 440 -21.96 -18.32 -19.47
N GLU A 441 -22.87 -17.81 -20.30
CA GLU A 441 -22.58 -16.72 -21.21
C GLU A 441 -22.18 -15.45 -20.43
N PHE A 442 -22.92 -15.13 -19.35
CA PHE A 442 -22.58 -14.04 -18.47
C PHE A 442 -21.22 -14.22 -17.82
N LEU A 443 -20.91 -15.40 -17.30
CA LEU A 443 -19.63 -15.73 -16.69
C LEU A 443 -18.46 -15.41 -17.63
N GLU A 444 -18.54 -15.89 -18.87
CA GLU A 444 -17.48 -15.69 -19.86
C GLU A 444 -17.30 -14.20 -20.21
N LYS A 445 -18.39 -13.50 -20.45
CA LYS A 445 -18.34 -12.06 -20.77
C LYS A 445 -17.91 -11.22 -19.57
N PHE A 446 -18.33 -11.59 -18.37
CA PHE A 446 -17.92 -10.90 -17.15
C PHE A 446 -16.42 -11.01 -16.91
N GLU A 447 -15.88 -12.20 -17.02
CA GLU A 447 -14.44 -12.41 -16.86
C GLU A 447 -13.61 -11.70 -17.94
N ARG A 448 -14.07 -11.69 -19.20
CA ARG A 448 -13.32 -11.11 -20.31
C ARG A 448 -13.49 -9.60 -20.50
N SER A 449 -14.60 -9.04 -20.06
CA SER A 449 -14.90 -7.63 -20.30
C SER A 449 -14.91 -6.78 -19.05
N PHE A 450 -15.32 -7.32 -17.92
CA PHE A 450 -15.43 -6.58 -16.67
C PHE A 450 -14.22 -6.77 -15.77
N ILE A 451 -13.82 -8.01 -15.48
CA ILE A 451 -12.61 -8.31 -14.69
C ILE A 451 -11.37 -8.00 -15.52
N ALA A 452 -11.32 -8.46 -16.77
CA ALA A 452 -10.20 -8.15 -17.64
C ALA A 452 -10.18 -6.65 -18.00
N GLN A 453 -9.03 -6.04 -17.75
CA GLN A 453 -8.81 -4.62 -17.98
C GLN A 453 -7.36 -4.40 -18.40
N GLY A 454 -7.11 -3.43 -19.28
CA GLY A 454 -5.74 -3.07 -19.66
C GLY A 454 -4.95 -2.53 -18.47
N ALA A 455 -3.64 -2.80 -18.44
CA ALA A 455 -2.76 -2.34 -17.37
C ALA A 455 -2.69 -0.80 -17.25
N TYR A 456 -3.01 -0.08 -18.31
CA TYR A 456 -3.05 1.39 -18.35
C TYR A 456 -4.47 1.94 -18.52
N GLU A 457 -5.47 1.07 -18.51
CA GLU A 457 -6.87 1.47 -18.64
C GLU A 457 -7.39 1.97 -17.29
N ASN A 458 -7.88 3.19 -17.29
CA ASN A 458 -8.50 3.81 -16.13
C ASN A 458 -10.01 3.90 -16.37
N ARG A 459 -10.78 3.11 -15.64
CA ARG A 459 -12.25 3.16 -15.67
C ARG A 459 -12.76 3.92 -14.47
N THR A 460 -13.58 4.94 -14.71
CA THR A 460 -14.29 5.60 -13.61
C THR A 460 -15.32 4.66 -13.03
N ILE A 461 -15.81 4.95 -11.83
CA ILE A 461 -16.88 4.15 -11.22
C ILE A 461 -18.13 4.16 -12.10
N TYR A 462 -18.41 5.26 -12.78
CA TYR A 462 -19.55 5.38 -13.68
C TYR A 462 -19.40 4.52 -14.93
N ASP A 463 -18.20 4.50 -15.54
CA ASP A 463 -17.90 3.60 -16.66
C ASP A 463 -18.03 2.14 -16.26
N SER A 464 -17.55 1.80 -15.07
CA SER A 464 -17.64 0.44 -14.52
C SER A 464 -19.08 0.01 -14.27
N LEU A 465 -19.91 0.90 -13.75
CA LEU A 465 -21.33 0.61 -13.53
C LEU A 465 -22.11 0.51 -14.85
N ASP A 466 -21.81 1.32 -15.84
CA ASP A 466 -22.43 1.23 -17.16
C ASP A 466 -22.04 -0.06 -17.87
N LEU A 467 -20.77 -0.48 -17.77
CA LEU A 467 -20.30 -1.78 -18.25
C LEU A 467 -21.02 -2.93 -17.51
N ALA A 468 -21.22 -2.82 -16.21
CA ALA A 468 -21.97 -3.79 -15.43
C ALA A 468 -23.41 -3.94 -15.91
N TRP A 469 -24.08 -2.83 -16.20
CA TRP A 469 -25.43 -2.88 -16.78
C TRP A 469 -25.45 -3.49 -18.17
N SER A 470 -24.47 -3.24 -19.01
CA SER A 470 -24.37 -3.88 -20.32
C SER A 470 -24.32 -5.40 -20.22
N LEU A 471 -23.63 -5.93 -19.21
CA LEU A 471 -23.55 -7.36 -18.92
C LEU A 471 -24.83 -7.91 -18.30
N LEU A 472 -25.47 -7.17 -17.38
CA LEU A 472 -26.72 -7.59 -16.75
C LEU A 472 -27.90 -7.66 -17.74
N ARG A 473 -27.84 -6.94 -18.86
CA ARG A 473 -28.83 -7.02 -19.94
C ARG A 473 -28.87 -8.37 -20.68
N ILE A 474 -27.89 -9.26 -20.46
CA ILE A 474 -27.93 -10.64 -20.92
C ILE A 474 -29.12 -11.38 -20.29
N PHE A 475 -29.48 -11.03 -19.04
CA PHE A 475 -30.60 -11.60 -18.32
C PHE A 475 -31.90 -10.83 -18.58
N PRO A 476 -33.07 -11.52 -18.68
CA PRO A 476 -34.37 -10.87 -18.60
C PRO A 476 -34.55 -10.10 -17.28
N LYS A 477 -35.37 -9.06 -17.30
CA LYS A 477 -35.61 -8.22 -16.10
C LYS A 477 -36.08 -9.01 -14.89
N GLU A 478 -36.84 -10.07 -15.13
CA GLU A 478 -37.42 -10.95 -14.10
C GLU A 478 -36.35 -11.76 -13.36
N MET A 479 -35.19 -11.97 -13.97
CA MET A 479 -34.06 -12.68 -13.35
C MET A 479 -33.16 -11.79 -12.49
N LEU A 480 -33.36 -10.49 -12.49
CA LEU A 480 -32.59 -9.51 -11.71
C LEU A 480 -33.22 -9.29 -10.31
N ASN A 481 -33.21 -10.32 -9.49
CA ASN A 481 -33.92 -10.35 -8.20
C ASN A 481 -33.30 -9.49 -7.10
N ARG A 482 -32.06 -9.08 -7.26
CA ARG A 482 -31.31 -8.30 -6.25
C ARG A 482 -31.42 -6.80 -6.46
N ILE A 483 -32.03 -6.37 -7.56
CA ILE A 483 -32.15 -4.96 -7.92
C ILE A 483 -33.64 -4.55 -7.79
N PRO A 484 -33.96 -3.46 -7.07
CA PRO A 484 -35.32 -2.94 -6.99
C PRO A 484 -35.86 -2.57 -8.37
N GLN A 485 -37.15 -2.80 -8.60
CA GLN A 485 -37.78 -2.55 -9.90
C GLN A 485 -37.66 -1.10 -10.37
N LYS A 486 -37.67 -0.14 -9.43
CA LYS A 486 -37.47 1.28 -9.77
C LYS A 486 -36.11 1.56 -10.40
N VAL A 487 -35.07 0.90 -9.88
CA VAL A 487 -33.72 1.01 -10.38
C VAL A 487 -33.59 0.33 -11.75
N ILE A 488 -34.22 -0.84 -11.92
CA ILE A 488 -34.27 -1.54 -13.22
C ILE A 488 -34.95 -0.66 -14.29
N GLN A 489 -36.06 -0.01 -13.97
CA GLN A 489 -36.77 0.87 -14.90
C GLN A 489 -35.91 2.05 -15.35
N GLU A 490 -35.08 2.58 -14.46
CA GLU A 490 -34.23 3.73 -14.75
C GLU A 490 -32.99 3.37 -15.55
N PHE A 491 -32.28 2.30 -15.20
CA PHE A 491 -30.96 2.00 -15.74
C PHE A 491 -30.93 0.90 -16.80
N TYR A 492 -31.88 -0.03 -16.79
CA TYR A 492 -31.88 -1.16 -17.74
C TYR A 492 -32.07 -0.73 -19.19
N ALA A 493 -32.83 0.32 -19.43
CA ALA A 493 -33.17 0.82 -20.77
C ALA A 493 -32.15 1.85 -21.33
N ARG A 494 -31.19 2.31 -20.54
CA ARG A 494 -30.17 3.25 -21.04
C ARG A 494 -29.31 2.55 -22.09
N ARG A 495 -29.35 3.08 -23.33
CA ARG A 495 -28.39 2.72 -24.37
C ARG A 495 -27.04 3.30 -23.99
N GLU A 496 -25.95 2.61 -24.36
CA GLU A 496 -24.59 3.15 -24.31
C GLU A 496 -24.60 4.55 -24.94
N VAL A 497 -24.12 5.54 -24.21
CA VAL A 497 -23.72 6.80 -24.79
C VAL A 497 -22.44 6.47 -25.55
N ALA A 498 -22.53 6.21 -26.84
CA ALA A 498 -21.40 6.05 -27.72
C ALA A 498 -20.52 7.30 -27.52
N HIS A 499 -19.27 7.11 -27.13
CA HIS A 499 -18.27 8.16 -27.24
C HIS A 499 -18.23 8.56 -28.71
N GLY A 500 -18.79 9.74 -29.00
CA GLY A 500 -19.06 10.17 -30.35
C GLY A 500 -17.79 10.33 -31.17
N THR A 501 -17.74 9.63 -32.26
CA THR A 501 -17.22 10.21 -33.51
C THR A 501 -18.17 11.31 -33.92
N PRO A 502 -17.71 12.54 -34.17
CA PRO A 502 -18.57 13.56 -34.75
C PRO A 502 -19.02 13.08 -36.13
N GLU A 503 -20.32 12.84 -36.29
CA GLU A 503 -20.92 12.77 -37.62
C GLU A 503 -20.63 14.12 -38.33
N LEU A 504 -19.92 14.03 -39.41
CA LEU A 504 -19.81 15.12 -40.39
C LEU A 504 -21.24 15.29 -40.95
N ASP A 505 -21.89 16.38 -40.56
CA ASP A 505 -23.10 16.84 -41.22
C ASP A 505 -22.79 17.04 -42.69
N ASP A 506 -23.40 16.22 -43.54
CA ASP A 506 -23.48 16.43 -44.97
C ASP A 506 -24.21 17.76 -45.20
N VAL A 507 -23.45 18.75 -45.60
CA VAL A 507 -23.99 20.00 -46.15
C VAL A 507 -24.59 19.66 -47.51
N GLU A 508 -25.90 19.47 -47.55
CA GLU A 508 -26.62 19.50 -48.80
C GLU A 508 -26.46 20.90 -49.43
N SER A 509 -25.82 20.90 -50.56
CA SER A 509 -25.75 22.06 -51.46
C SER A 509 -27.12 22.22 -52.14
N ASP A 510 -27.91 23.18 -51.71
CA ASP A 510 -28.98 23.72 -52.55
C ASP A 510 -28.36 24.74 -53.51
N ASP A 511 -28.08 24.25 -54.70
CA ASP A 511 -28.03 25.09 -55.91
C ASP A 511 -29.43 25.09 -56.50
N GLU A 512 -30.11 26.22 -56.45
CA GLU A 512 -31.07 26.64 -57.51
C GLU A 512 -31.42 28.12 -57.39
N GLU A 513 -31.10 28.84 -58.56
CA GLU A 513 -31.47 30.15 -59.06
C GLU A 513 -30.74 31.41 -58.56
#